data_650d8716dc94c8dc1bd790ee2205b071
#
_entry.id   650d8716dc94c8dc1bd790ee2205b071
#
_cell.length_a   1.000
_cell.length_b   1.000
_cell.length_c   1.000
_cell.angle_alpha   90.00
_cell.angle_beta   90.00
_cell.angle_gamma   90.00
#
_symmetry.space_group_name_H-M   'P 1'
#
loop_
_entity.id
_entity.type
_entity.pdbx_description
1 polymer ?
#
loop_
_entity_poly.entity_id
_entity_poly.type
_entity_poly.pdbx_seq_one_letter_code
_entity_poly.pdbx_strand_id
1 'polypeptide(L)'
;VEVGRGGCYGPNSTVKIGKGVGIFEGTIINPSESVEIGDECGIGADVMIWTHGAWLDVLQGFPADFGPVRIGNNVWLPARSIVLPNVSVGNNVVIGINSIINRDLPSGCLAAGSPCKVIKENVYPKKVTLAEQSIIIKNIVGKWYDLHETKGIEGVQTKYENGKIKLIQGENITIYDIGNRVIKGYVNNVSEDLRDFLRRNGIKIYTDMGFSSITPTWIK
;
A
#
# COMPACT_ATOMS: atom_id res chain seq x y z
N VAL A 1 -2.91 -4.93 -13.88
CA VAL A 1 -4.10 -5.18 -13.04
C VAL A 1 -5.26 -5.56 -13.95
N GLU A 2 -5.91 -6.67 -13.68
CA GLU A 2 -7.14 -7.11 -14.37
C GLU A 2 -8.32 -7.05 -13.39
N VAL A 3 -9.45 -6.50 -13.85
CA VAL A 3 -10.69 -6.45 -13.06
C VAL A 3 -11.83 -7.04 -13.91
N GLY A 4 -12.55 -8.01 -13.38
CA GLY A 4 -13.75 -8.56 -14.00
C GLY A 4 -13.56 -9.67 -15.02
N ARG A 5 -12.34 -10.09 -15.32
CA ARG A 5 -12.11 -11.15 -16.32
C ARG A 5 -12.46 -12.54 -15.78
N GLY A 6 -13.27 -13.30 -16.54
CA GLY A 6 -13.64 -14.68 -16.22
C GLY A 6 -14.62 -14.85 -15.06
N GLY A 7 -15.30 -13.78 -14.65
CA GLY A 7 -16.30 -13.80 -13.58
C GLY A 7 -17.73 -14.00 -14.11
N CYS A 8 -18.61 -14.46 -13.23
CA CYS A 8 -20.05 -14.40 -13.44
C CYS A 8 -20.53 -12.98 -13.10
N TYR A 9 -21.27 -12.35 -14.00
CA TYR A 9 -21.79 -11.01 -13.77
C TYR A 9 -23.20 -11.10 -13.20
N GLY A 10 -23.33 -10.64 -11.97
CA GLY A 10 -24.60 -10.53 -11.26
C GLY A 10 -24.85 -9.10 -10.76
N PRO A 11 -25.97 -8.83 -10.13
CA PRO A 11 -26.28 -7.49 -9.60
C PRO A 11 -25.30 -7.03 -8.51
N ASN A 12 -24.58 -7.96 -7.90
CA ASN A 12 -23.59 -7.70 -6.85
C ASN A 12 -22.16 -7.61 -7.39
N SER A 13 -21.93 -7.79 -8.69
CA SER A 13 -20.61 -7.72 -9.32
C SER A 13 -20.08 -6.28 -9.31
N THR A 14 -19.50 -5.87 -8.19
CA THR A 14 -18.98 -4.51 -7.99
C THR A 14 -17.59 -4.53 -7.39
N VAL A 15 -16.78 -3.51 -7.73
CA VAL A 15 -15.48 -3.25 -7.09
C VAL A 15 -15.48 -1.83 -6.56
N LYS A 16 -15.27 -1.67 -5.24
CA LYS A 16 -15.08 -0.38 -4.59
C LYS A 16 -13.68 -0.30 -4.03
N ILE A 17 -12.97 0.78 -4.37
CA ILE A 17 -11.58 1.00 -3.96
C ILE A 17 -11.50 2.35 -3.25
N GLY A 18 -10.94 2.34 -2.04
CA GLY A 18 -10.75 3.51 -1.20
C GLY A 18 -9.63 4.44 -1.69
N LYS A 19 -9.35 5.46 -0.90
CA LYS A 19 -8.32 6.47 -1.19
C LYS A 19 -6.93 5.95 -0.86
N GLY A 20 -5.91 6.38 -1.63
CA GLY A 20 -4.52 6.05 -1.35
C GLY A 20 -4.16 4.58 -1.52
N VAL A 21 -4.96 3.81 -2.25
CA VAL A 21 -4.71 2.39 -2.54
C VAL A 21 -3.69 2.27 -3.67
N GLY A 22 -2.64 1.46 -3.44
CA GLY A 22 -1.69 1.06 -4.47
C GLY A 22 -1.97 -0.37 -4.92
N ILE A 23 -2.15 -0.60 -6.22
CA ILE A 23 -2.35 -1.92 -6.81
C ILE A 23 -1.25 -2.15 -7.85
N PHE A 24 -0.49 -3.23 -7.67
CA PHE A 24 0.69 -3.49 -8.48
C PHE A 24 0.40 -4.46 -9.64
N GLU A 25 1.38 -4.66 -10.51
CA GLU A 25 1.28 -5.47 -11.72
C GLU A 25 0.84 -6.92 -11.43
N GLY A 26 0.24 -7.57 -12.41
CA GLY A 26 -0.21 -8.96 -12.32
C GLY A 26 -1.41 -9.21 -11.40
N THR A 27 -1.88 -8.21 -10.65
CA THR A 27 -3.02 -8.36 -9.75
C THR A 27 -4.31 -8.66 -10.53
N ILE A 28 -5.07 -9.64 -10.05
CA ILE A 28 -6.39 -10.02 -10.58
C ILE A 28 -7.44 -9.79 -9.50
N ILE A 29 -8.49 -9.04 -9.84
CA ILE A 29 -9.69 -8.88 -9.01
C ILE A 29 -10.86 -9.47 -9.79
N ASN A 30 -11.39 -10.60 -9.32
CA ASN A 30 -12.51 -11.26 -9.94
C ASN A 30 -13.80 -11.03 -9.13
N PRO A 31 -14.67 -10.08 -9.53
CA PRO A 31 -15.85 -9.68 -8.79
C PRO A 31 -17.12 -10.36 -9.29
N SER A 32 -17.24 -11.68 -9.19
CA SER A 32 -18.55 -12.33 -9.35
C SER A 32 -19.54 -11.88 -8.27
N GLU A 33 -19.01 -11.64 -7.08
CA GLU A 33 -19.65 -10.93 -5.97
C GLU A 33 -18.84 -9.67 -5.64
N SER A 34 -19.32 -8.83 -4.72
CA SER A 34 -18.68 -7.55 -4.42
C SER A 34 -17.26 -7.68 -3.83
N VAL A 35 -16.36 -6.81 -4.27
CA VAL A 35 -15.05 -6.58 -3.66
C VAL A 35 -14.99 -5.15 -3.13
N GLU A 36 -14.69 -5.01 -1.85
CA GLU A 36 -14.49 -3.72 -1.20
C GLU A 36 -13.07 -3.64 -0.64
N ILE A 37 -12.30 -2.62 -1.03
CA ILE A 37 -10.96 -2.33 -0.53
C ILE A 37 -10.97 -0.97 0.12
N GLY A 38 -10.64 -0.91 1.40
CA GLY A 38 -10.61 0.32 2.18
C GLY A 38 -9.45 1.25 1.82
N ASP A 39 -9.31 2.32 2.58
CA ASP A 39 -8.30 3.35 2.35
C ASP A 39 -6.88 2.88 2.70
N GLU A 40 -5.88 3.47 2.04
CA GLU A 40 -4.45 3.30 2.34
C GLU A 40 -3.93 1.85 2.24
N CYS A 41 -4.59 1.01 1.46
CA CYS A 41 -4.18 -0.37 1.25
C CYS A 41 -3.06 -0.48 0.21
N GLY A 42 -2.20 -1.49 0.41
CA GLY A 42 -1.24 -1.94 -0.59
C GLY A 42 -1.62 -3.33 -1.09
N ILE A 43 -1.82 -3.46 -2.39
CA ILE A 43 -2.09 -4.72 -3.06
C ILE A 43 -0.88 -5.03 -3.95
N GLY A 44 -0.03 -5.95 -3.49
CA GLY A 44 1.24 -6.31 -4.11
C GLY A 44 1.10 -6.94 -5.48
N ALA A 45 2.24 -7.20 -6.13
CA ALA A 45 2.25 -7.84 -7.43
C ALA A 45 1.66 -9.27 -7.38
N ASP A 46 0.98 -9.68 -8.44
CA ASP A 46 0.39 -11.00 -8.60
C ASP A 46 -0.59 -11.40 -7.48
N VAL A 47 -1.20 -10.44 -6.80
CA VAL A 47 -2.27 -10.71 -5.82
C VAL A 47 -3.52 -11.13 -6.57
N MET A 48 -4.22 -12.15 -6.05
CA MET A 48 -5.48 -12.61 -6.61
C MET A 48 -6.60 -12.46 -5.57
N ILE A 49 -7.68 -11.79 -5.97
CA ILE A 49 -8.89 -11.65 -5.15
C ILE A 49 -10.04 -12.34 -5.89
N TRP A 50 -10.51 -13.43 -5.31
CA TRP A 50 -11.56 -14.25 -5.87
C TRP A 50 -12.83 -14.15 -5.02
N THR A 51 -13.97 -13.97 -5.69
CA THR A 51 -15.30 -13.95 -5.06
C THR A 51 -16.15 -15.15 -5.44
N HIS A 52 -15.57 -16.08 -6.21
CA HIS A 52 -16.22 -17.33 -6.55
C HIS A 52 -15.23 -18.47 -6.76
N GLY A 53 -15.74 -19.71 -6.62
CA GLY A 53 -15.07 -20.94 -6.98
C GLY A 53 -16.12 -21.99 -7.30
N ALA A 54 -16.35 -22.24 -8.59
CA ALA A 54 -17.29 -23.26 -9.04
C ALA A 54 -16.83 -23.81 -10.40
N TRP A 55 -16.81 -25.12 -10.54
CA TRP A 55 -16.46 -25.77 -11.80
C TRP A 55 -17.17 -27.09 -12.00
N LEU A 56 -17.32 -27.88 -10.95
CA LEU A 56 -17.90 -29.20 -11.02
C LEU A 56 -19.42 -29.17 -10.75
N ASP A 57 -20.09 -30.25 -11.07
CA ASP A 57 -21.55 -30.37 -10.98
C ASP A 57 -22.05 -30.36 -9.53
N VAL A 58 -22.72 -29.29 -9.16
CA VAL A 58 -23.28 -29.11 -7.81
C VAL A 58 -24.40 -30.11 -7.50
N LEU A 59 -25.06 -30.68 -8.53
CA LEU A 59 -26.07 -31.70 -8.33
C LEU A 59 -25.48 -33.06 -7.95
N GLN A 60 -24.18 -33.21 -8.12
CA GLN A 60 -23.39 -34.34 -7.62
C GLN A 60 -22.70 -34.07 -6.27
N GLY A 61 -23.00 -32.93 -5.63
CA GLY A 61 -22.47 -32.58 -4.33
C GLY A 61 -21.11 -31.90 -4.36
N PHE A 62 -20.62 -31.47 -5.51
CA PHE A 62 -19.39 -30.69 -5.56
C PHE A 62 -19.63 -29.24 -5.07
N PRO A 63 -18.63 -28.62 -4.41
CA PRO A 63 -18.78 -27.28 -3.85
C PRO A 63 -18.85 -26.21 -4.93
N ALA A 64 -19.65 -25.18 -4.68
CA ALA A 64 -19.66 -23.93 -5.43
C ALA A 64 -19.75 -22.78 -4.42
N ASP A 65 -18.65 -22.06 -4.27
CA ASP A 65 -18.56 -20.95 -3.34
C ASP A 65 -18.68 -19.61 -4.08
N PHE A 66 -19.60 -18.78 -3.61
CA PHE A 66 -19.76 -17.40 -4.06
C PHE A 66 -19.89 -16.52 -2.82
N GLY A 67 -19.16 -15.42 -2.79
CA GLY A 67 -19.32 -14.49 -1.71
C GLY A 67 -18.37 -13.29 -1.77
N PRO A 68 -18.78 -12.20 -1.12
CA PRO A 68 -18.03 -10.94 -1.16
C PRO A 68 -16.69 -11.05 -0.46
N VAL A 69 -15.75 -10.22 -0.92
CA VAL A 69 -14.48 -9.98 -0.23
C VAL A 69 -14.44 -8.56 0.28
N ARG A 70 -14.11 -8.39 1.55
CA ARG A 70 -13.94 -7.09 2.20
C ARG A 70 -12.55 -6.96 2.77
N ILE A 71 -11.85 -5.89 2.39
CA ILE A 71 -10.52 -5.54 2.88
C ILE A 71 -10.64 -4.19 3.56
N GLY A 72 -10.35 -4.13 4.85
CA GLY A 72 -10.42 -2.91 5.67
C GLY A 72 -9.37 -1.87 5.27
N ASN A 73 -9.20 -0.85 6.10
CA ASN A 73 -8.23 0.22 5.88
C ASN A 73 -6.82 -0.17 6.34
N ASN A 74 -5.78 0.41 5.72
CA ASN A 74 -4.37 0.18 6.08
C ASN A 74 -3.98 -1.30 6.05
N VAL A 75 -4.41 -2.03 5.02
CA VAL A 75 -4.08 -3.45 4.84
C VAL A 75 -2.95 -3.58 3.83
N TRP A 76 -1.96 -4.39 4.16
CA TRP A 76 -0.90 -4.78 3.25
C TRP A 76 -1.05 -6.25 2.84
N LEU A 77 -1.46 -6.48 1.58
CA LEU A 77 -1.43 -7.77 0.90
C LEU A 77 -0.17 -7.80 0.02
N PRO A 78 0.92 -8.44 0.45
CA PRO A 78 2.13 -8.50 -0.36
C PRO A 78 1.99 -9.45 -1.56
N ALA A 79 3.02 -9.49 -2.38
CA ALA A 79 3.02 -10.21 -3.63
C ALA A 79 2.56 -11.67 -3.48
N ARG A 80 1.81 -12.15 -4.48
CA ARG A 80 1.28 -13.52 -4.60
C ARG A 80 0.34 -13.94 -3.47
N SER A 81 -0.23 -13.01 -2.73
CA SER A 81 -1.30 -13.33 -1.78
C SER A 81 -2.60 -13.64 -2.52
N ILE A 82 -3.36 -14.60 -2.02
CA ILE A 82 -4.64 -15.00 -2.62
C ILE A 82 -5.72 -14.82 -1.56
N VAL A 83 -6.79 -14.09 -1.90
CA VAL A 83 -7.96 -13.92 -1.03
C VAL A 83 -9.11 -14.72 -1.63
N LEU A 84 -9.68 -15.62 -0.86
CA LEU A 84 -10.77 -16.50 -1.29
C LEU A 84 -12.14 -15.90 -1.01
N PRO A 85 -13.23 -16.45 -1.60
CA PRO A 85 -14.59 -15.98 -1.39
C PRO A 85 -14.99 -15.92 0.09
N ASN A 86 -15.93 -15.05 0.43
CA ASN A 86 -16.49 -14.87 1.78
C ASN A 86 -15.47 -14.41 2.85
N VAL A 87 -14.33 -13.84 2.48
CA VAL A 87 -13.30 -13.37 3.41
C VAL A 87 -13.45 -11.90 3.73
N SER A 88 -13.36 -11.58 5.03
CA SER A 88 -13.24 -10.22 5.53
C SER A 88 -11.89 -10.04 6.25
N VAL A 89 -11.08 -9.08 5.79
CA VAL A 89 -9.83 -8.66 6.43
C VAL A 89 -10.08 -7.35 7.17
N GLY A 90 -9.81 -7.32 8.47
CA GLY A 90 -9.99 -6.14 9.31
C GLY A 90 -9.03 -4.98 8.96
N ASN A 91 -9.06 -3.92 9.74
CA ASN A 91 -8.18 -2.76 9.55
C ASN A 91 -6.77 -3.02 10.11
N ASN A 92 -5.77 -2.32 9.57
CA ASN A 92 -4.38 -2.37 10.08
C ASN A 92 -3.81 -3.78 10.10
N VAL A 93 -3.97 -4.53 9.03
CA VAL A 93 -3.51 -5.91 8.90
C VAL A 93 -2.30 -5.97 7.96
N VAL A 94 -1.28 -6.72 8.40
CA VAL A 94 -0.13 -7.04 7.56
C VAL A 94 -0.12 -8.54 7.30
N ILE A 95 -0.06 -8.90 6.02
CA ILE A 95 -0.02 -10.28 5.56
C ILE A 95 1.42 -10.65 5.17
N GLY A 96 1.82 -11.90 5.38
CA GLY A 96 3.07 -12.43 4.84
C GLY A 96 2.94 -12.72 3.34
N ILE A 97 4.05 -12.58 2.61
CA ILE A 97 4.11 -12.87 1.17
C ILE A 97 3.63 -14.31 0.87
N ASN A 98 2.99 -14.51 -0.28
CA ASN A 98 2.55 -15.84 -0.75
C ASN A 98 1.57 -16.55 0.20
N SER A 99 0.67 -15.79 0.84
CA SER A 99 -0.33 -16.32 1.77
C SER A 99 -1.66 -16.59 1.09
N ILE A 100 -2.38 -17.62 1.53
CA ILE A 100 -3.75 -17.93 1.09
C ILE A 100 -4.72 -17.61 2.22
N ILE A 101 -5.44 -16.51 2.06
CA ILE A 101 -6.41 -16.00 3.02
C ILE A 101 -7.78 -16.65 2.72
N ASN A 102 -8.13 -17.66 3.51
CA ASN A 102 -9.34 -18.47 3.36
C ASN A 102 -10.30 -18.37 4.54
N ARG A 103 -10.11 -17.36 5.39
CA ARG A 103 -10.93 -17.04 6.57
C ARG A 103 -10.75 -15.60 6.96
N ASP A 104 -11.67 -15.09 7.75
CA ASP A 104 -11.61 -13.74 8.28
C ASP A 104 -10.35 -13.52 9.13
N LEU A 105 -9.81 -12.30 9.03
CA LEU A 105 -8.66 -11.84 9.80
C LEU A 105 -9.05 -10.64 10.66
N PRO A 106 -8.75 -10.65 11.97
CA PRO A 106 -9.07 -9.55 12.86
C PRO A 106 -8.21 -8.32 12.58
N SER A 107 -8.70 -7.15 12.98
CA SER A 107 -7.95 -5.90 12.88
C SER A 107 -6.67 -5.94 13.71
N GLY A 108 -5.64 -5.23 13.25
CA GLY A 108 -4.37 -5.03 13.98
C GLY A 108 -3.44 -6.23 13.99
N CYS A 109 -3.69 -7.28 13.19
CA CYS A 109 -2.92 -8.50 13.24
C CYS A 109 -1.78 -8.56 12.18
N LEU A 110 -0.81 -9.42 12.49
CA LEU A 110 0.12 -10.01 11.53
C LEU A 110 -0.35 -11.43 11.24
N ALA A 111 -0.58 -11.76 9.98
CA ALA A 111 -1.00 -13.08 9.54
C ALA A 111 -0.16 -13.57 8.37
N ALA A 112 0.05 -14.88 8.23
CA ALA A 112 0.79 -15.44 7.10
C ALA A 112 0.49 -16.93 6.91
N GLY A 113 0.89 -17.43 5.73
CA GLY A 113 0.93 -18.86 5.42
C GLY A 113 -0.15 -19.33 4.45
N SER A 114 -0.09 -20.62 4.11
CA SER A 114 -1.03 -21.31 3.24
C SER A 114 -1.45 -22.63 3.93
N PRO A 115 -2.65 -22.66 4.55
CA PRO A 115 -3.61 -21.58 4.75
C PRO A 115 -3.12 -20.48 5.69
N CYS A 116 -3.59 -19.24 5.47
CA CYS A 116 -3.20 -18.08 6.28
C CYS A 116 -3.71 -18.22 7.73
N LYS A 117 -2.81 -17.93 8.69
CA LYS A 117 -3.13 -17.93 10.13
C LYS A 117 -2.63 -16.65 10.76
N VAL A 118 -3.34 -16.18 11.78
CA VAL A 118 -2.88 -15.09 12.63
C VAL A 118 -1.64 -15.54 13.40
N ILE A 119 -0.53 -14.80 13.24
CA ILE A 119 0.74 -15.04 13.93
C ILE A 119 0.81 -14.20 15.20
N LYS A 120 0.34 -12.95 15.12
CA LYS A 120 0.30 -12.02 16.26
C LYS A 120 -0.93 -11.12 16.15
N GLU A 121 -1.58 -10.90 17.28
CA GLU A 121 -2.72 -10.00 17.40
C GLU A 121 -2.31 -8.65 17.99
N ASN A 122 -3.09 -7.60 17.71
CA ASN A 122 -2.94 -6.26 18.28
C ASN A 122 -1.53 -5.66 18.12
N VAL A 123 -0.86 -5.93 16.98
CA VAL A 123 0.50 -5.43 16.74
C VAL A 123 0.52 -4.13 15.94
N TYR A 124 -0.56 -3.76 15.25
CA TYR A 124 -0.63 -2.57 14.41
C TYR A 124 -1.90 -1.74 14.67
N PRO A 125 -1.78 -0.36 14.58
CA PRO A 125 -0.54 0.38 14.48
C PRO A 125 0.22 0.39 15.82
N LYS A 126 1.55 0.48 15.77
CA LYS A 126 2.37 0.75 16.95
C LYS A 126 2.48 2.25 17.20
N LYS A 127 2.46 2.64 18.47
CA LYS A 127 2.83 4.01 18.83
C LYS A 127 4.33 4.18 18.62
N VAL A 128 4.71 5.18 17.82
CA VAL A 128 6.10 5.58 17.59
C VAL A 128 6.30 6.94 18.23
N THR A 129 7.26 7.06 19.13
CA THR A 129 7.58 8.33 19.83
C THR A 129 8.19 9.34 18.84
N LEU A 130 8.15 10.62 19.19
CA LEU A 130 8.78 11.67 18.38
C LEU A 130 10.30 11.45 18.19
N ALA A 131 10.97 10.90 19.19
CA ALA A 131 12.38 10.56 19.09
C ALA A 131 12.62 9.44 18.06
N GLU A 132 11.84 8.36 18.11
CA GLU A 132 11.91 7.28 17.15
C GLU A 132 11.54 7.75 15.74
N GLN A 133 10.50 8.58 15.59
CA GLN A 133 10.15 9.20 14.31
C GLN A 133 11.33 10.01 13.75
N SER A 134 12.02 10.79 14.59
CA SER A 134 13.19 11.55 14.16
C SER A 134 14.30 10.65 13.63
N ILE A 135 14.57 9.53 14.30
CA ILE A 135 15.59 8.55 13.86
C ILE A 135 15.18 7.93 12.52
N ILE A 136 13.92 7.48 12.39
CA ILE A 136 13.40 6.90 11.16
C ILE A 136 13.54 7.87 9.99
N ILE A 137 13.10 9.12 10.18
CA ILE A 137 13.16 10.14 9.13
C ILE A 137 14.59 10.48 8.75
N LYS A 138 15.48 10.65 9.72
CA LYS A 138 16.91 10.89 9.44
C LYS A 138 17.53 9.76 8.62
N ASN A 139 17.21 8.52 8.95
CA ASN A 139 17.70 7.36 8.21
C ASN A 139 17.16 7.32 6.77
N ILE A 140 15.86 7.61 6.57
CA ILE A 140 15.26 7.65 5.23
C ILE A 140 15.88 8.78 4.41
N VAL A 141 15.98 9.96 4.96
CA VAL A 141 16.58 11.13 4.29
C VAL A 141 18.06 10.91 4.03
N GLY A 142 18.80 10.26 4.92
CA GLY A 142 20.20 9.86 4.70
C GLY A 142 20.36 9.00 3.46
N LYS A 143 19.54 7.95 3.31
CA LYS A 143 19.52 7.11 2.11
C LYS A 143 19.13 7.88 0.83
N TRP A 144 18.34 8.92 0.94
CA TRP A 144 18.04 9.79 -0.19
C TRP A 144 19.26 10.61 -0.60
N TYR A 145 20.04 11.12 0.37
CA TYR A 145 21.31 11.80 0.10
C TYR A 145 22.33 10.90 -0.59
N ASP A 146 22.36 9.60 -0.28
CA ASP A 146 23.24 8.63 -0.94
C ASP A 146 23.01 8.51 -2.46
N LEU A 147 21.84 8.96 -2.94
CA LEU A 147 21.47 8.97 -4.35
C LEU A 147 21.77 10.31 -5.07
N HIS A 148 22.20 11.34 -4.36
CA HIS A 148 22.32 12.70 -4.89
C HIS A 148 23.29 12.76 -6.07
N GLU A 149 24.48 12.19 -5.95
CA GLU A 149 25.47 12.17 -7.02
C GLU A 149 24.90 11.55 -8.30
N THR A 150 24.25 10.38 -8.18
CA THR A 150 23.67 9.65 -9.32
C THR A 150 22.44 10.33 -9.92
N LYS A 151 21.79 11.24 -9.19
CA LYS A 151 20.62 11.99 -9.62
C LYS A 151 20.94 13.44 -10.02
N GLY A 152 22.20 13.87 -9.87
CA GLY A 152 22.60 15.25 -10.14
C GLY A 152 21.91 16.25 -9.22
N ILE A 153 21.68 15.89 -7.94
CA ILE A 153 21.06 16.75 -6.94
C ILE A 153 22.17 17.42 -6.11
N GLU A 154 22.23 18.75 -6.15
CA GLU A 154 23.27 19.52 -5.47
C GLU A 154 22.65 20.69 -4.68
N GLY A 155 23.39 21.21 -3.70
CA GLY A 155 23.04 22.45 -3.00
C GLY A 155 21.77 22.36 -2.12
N VAL A 156 21.41 21.16 -1.65
CA VAL A 156 20.22 20.96 -0.82
C VAL A 156 20.56 20.60 0.62
N GLN A 157 19.74 21.05 1.54
CA GLN A 157 19.81 20.70 2.96
C GLN A 157 18.42 20.29 3.44
N THR A 158 18.37 19.39 4.41
CA THR A 158 17.12 18.99 5.06
C THR A 158 17.22 19.18 6.57
N LYS A 159 16.11 19.57 7.19
CA LYS A 159 15.94 19.60 8.65
C LYS A 159 14.64 18.94 9.02
N TYR A 160 14.64 18.14 10.07
CA TYR A 160 13.42 17.56 10.65
C TYR A 160 13.17 18.17 12.02
N GLU A 161 12.07 18.84 12.18
CA GLU A 161 11.65 19.49 13.41
C GLU A 161 10.12 19.46 13.53
N ASN A 162 9.61 19.13 14.71
CA ASN A 162 8.17 19.19 15.03
C ASN A 162 7.26 18.49 14.01
N GLY A 163 7.63 17.26 13.58
CA GLY A 163 6.85 16.48 12.63
C GLY A 163 6.89 16.98 11.18
N LYS A 164 7.82 17.89 10.86
CA LYS A 164 7.99 18.48 9.53
C LYS A 164 9.39 18.28 9.00
N ILE A 165 9.52 17.93 7.74
CA ILE A 165 10.79 17.96 7.00
C ILE A 165 10.82 19.29 6.24
N LYS A 166 11.89 20.06 6.40
CA LYS A 166 12.19 21.22 5.58
C LYS A 166 13.28 20.84 4.59
N LEU A 167 13.03 21.03 3.31
CA LEU A 167 14.03 20.95 2.24
C LEU A 167 14.41 22.37 1.86
N ILE A 168 15.69 22.70 1.92
CA ILE A 168 16.24 24.03 1.69
C ILE A 168 17.13 24.00 0.45
N GLN A 169 16.85 24.85 -0.52
CA GLN A 169 17.58 25.02 -1.80
C GLN A 169 17.89 26.52 -2.00
N GLY A 170 19.04 26.98 -1.49
CA GLY A 170 19.32 28.41 -1.44
C GLY A 170 18.28 29.13 -0.57
N GLU A 171 17.55 30.08 -1.17
CA GLU A 171 16.48 30.83 -0.48
C GLU A 171 15.12 30.10 -0.51
N ASN A 172 15.00 29.05 -1.31
CA ASN A 172 13.74 28.32 -1.48
C ASN A 172 13.56 27.24 -0.40
N ILE A 173 12.37 27.16 0.17
CA ILE A 173 12.05 26.19 1.22
C ILE A 173 10.79 25.42 0.82
N THR A 174 10.90 24.08 0.89
CA THR A 174 9.77 23.15 0.81
C THR A 174 9.55 22.53 2.19
N ILE A 175 8.31 22.48 2.62
CA ILE A 175 7.91 21.92 3.93
C ILE A 175 6.99 20.72 3.71
N TYR A 176 7.41 19.56 4.19
CA TYR A 176 6.59 18.35 4.24
C TYR A 176 6.04 18.21 5.66
N ASP A 177 4.76 18.47 5.84
CA ASP A 177 4.05 18.26 7.10
C ASP A 177 3.57 16.81 7.13
N ILE A 178 4.27 15.96 7.88
CA ILE A 178 4.03 14.52 7.88
C ILE A 178 2.71 14.18 8.57
N GLY A 179 2.38 14.90 9.65
CA GLY A 179 1.15 14.66 10.40
C GLY A 179 -0.11 15.00 9.61
N ASN A 180 -0.08 16.10 8.88
CA ASN A 180 -1.19 16.56 8.04
C ASN A 180 -1.12 16.03 6.60
N ARG A 181 -0.03 15.34 6.23
CA ARG A 181 0.23 14.80 4.88
C ARG A 181 0.14 15.84 3.77
N VAL A 182 0.65 17.03 4.01
CA VAL A 182 0.66 18.14 3.05
C VAL A 182 2.06 18.67 2.77
N ILE A 183 2.25 19.21 1.57
CA ILE A 183 3.46 19.89 1.14
C ILE A 183 3.15 21.39 0.99
N LYS A 184 4.07 22.25 1.40
CA LYS A 184 3.94 23.72 1.30
C LYS A 184 5.26 24.34 0.87
N GLY A 185 5.18 25.51 0.25
CA GLY A 185 6.33 26.30 -0.17
C GLY A 185 6.75 26.02 -1.60
N TYR A 186 8.04 26.05 -1.87
CA TYR A 186 8.59 25.90 -3.21
C TYR A 186 8.64 24.43 -3.65
N VAL A 187 7.88 24.08 -4.67
CA VAL A 187 7.81 22.70 -5.20
C VAL A 187 8.48 22.65 -6.57
N ASN A 188 9.43 21.73 -6.73
CA ASN A 188 10.17 21.47 -7.96
C ASN A 188 10.53 19.97 -8.07
N ASN A 189 11.28 19.60 -9.10
CA ASN A 189 11.67 18.21 -9.35
C ASN A 189 12.42 17.57 -8.17
N VAL A 190 13.28 18.32 -7.47
CA VAL A 190 14.04 17.80 -6.32
C VAL A 190 13.13 17.57 -5.12
N SER A 191 12.20 18.49 -4.87
CA SER A 191 11.22 18.30 -3.80
C SER A 191 10.24 17.15 -4.10
N GLU A 192 9.85 16.98 -5.36
CA GLU A 192 9.03 15.83 -5.77
C GLU A 192 9.79 14.52 -5.69
N ASP A 193 11.09 14.51 -6.00
CA ASP A 193 11.95 13.34 -5.83
C ASP A 193 12.04 12.89 -4.36
N LEU A 194 12.21 13.85 -3.42
CA LEU A 194 12.16 13.53 -1.99
C LEU A 194 10.77 13.04 -1.59
N ARG A 195 9.68 13.64 -2.09
CA ARG A 195 8.31 13.21 -1.81
C ARG A 195 8.07 11.76 -2.25
N ASP A 196 8.51 11.39 -3.47
CA ASP A 196 8.40 10.03 -3.96
C ASP A 196 9.30 9.06 -3.16
N PHE A 197 10.49 9.48 -2.79
CA PHE A 197 11.38 8.67 -1.94
C PHE A 197 10.78 8.40 -0.56
N LEU A 198 10.17 9.41 0.07
CA LEU A 198 9.43 9.28 1.32
C LEU A 198 8.27 8.27 1.17
N ARG A 199 7.48 8.38 0.09
CA ARG A 199 6.39 7.44 -0.22
C ARG A 199 6.87 6.00 -0.33
N ARG A 200 7.98 5.76 -1.06
CA ARG A 200 8.58 4.42 -1.20
C ARG A 200 9.06 3.84 0.13
N ASN A 201 9.32 4.69 1.10
CA ASN A 201 9.66 4.32 2.48
C ASN A 201 8.47 4.39 3.45
N GLY A 202 7.22 4.44 2.95
CA GLY A 202 6.00 4.36 3.75
C GLY A 202 5.51 5.70 4.30
N ILE A 203 6.17 6.82 4.01
CA ILE A 203 5.73 8.16 4.41
C ILE A 203 5.02 8.82 3.22
N LYS A 204 3.69 8.78 3.22
CA LYS A 204 2.88 9.26 2.09
C LYS A 204 2.41 10.69 2.32
N ILE A 205 2.72 11.57 1.38
CA ILE A 205 2.22 12.95 1.32
C ILE A 205 1.55 13.12 -0.03
N TYR A 206 0.24 13.34 -0.02
CA TYR A 206 -0.57 13.43 -1.21
C TYR A 206 -0.72 14.86 -1.69
N THR A 207 -0.74 15.03 -3.03
CA THR A 207 -1.04 16.28 -3.74
C THR A 207 -1.90 15.92 -4.93
N ASP A 208 -2.40 16.92 -5.64
CA ASP A 208 -3.14 16.73 -6.90
C ASP A 208 -2.23 16.21 -8.03
N MET A 209 -0.91 16.28 -7.85
CA MET A 209 0.08 15.77 -8.80
C MET A 209 0.49 14.33 -8.46
N GLY A 210 0.70 13.50 -9.48
CA GLY A 210 1.28 12.18 -9.34
C GLY A 210 2.66 12.24 -8.67
N PHE A 211 3.13 11.09 -8.19
CA PHE A 211 4.50 10.98 -7.69
C PHE A 211 5.48 10.92 -8.85
N SER A 212 6.57 11.67 -8.74
CA SER A 212 7.66 11.65 -9.71
C SER A 212 9.01 11.58 -9.00
N SER A 213 9.98 10.95 -9.64
CA SER A 213 11.36 10.92 -9.14
C SER A 213 12.35 11.19 -10.25
N ILE A 214 13.49 11.76 -9.88
CA ILE A 214 14.64 11.92 -10.77
C ILE A 214 15.27 10.53 -10.99
N THR A 215 15.40 10.15 -12.24
CA THR A 215 16.01 8.87 -12.61
C THR A 215 17.52 8.90 -12.38
N PRO A 216 18.10 7.98 -11.63
CA PRO A 216 19.55 7.85 -11.49
C PRO A 216 20.23 7.56 -12.83
N THR A 217 21.45 8.03 -13.00
CA THR A 217 22.23 7.88 -14.25
C THR A 217 22.55 6.43 -14.65
N TRP A 218 22.50 5.50 -13.70
CA TRP A 218 22.74 4.07 -13.94
C TRP A 218 21.48 3.29 -14.39
N ILE A 219 20.30 3.90 -14.34
CA ILE A 219 19.07 3.35 -14.94
C ILE A 219 18.99 3.85 -16.39
N LYS A 220 19.06 2.93 -17.33
CA LYS A 220 18.90 3.17 -18.75
C LYS A 220 17.50 2.83 -19.24
#